data_7c242cfbaf48800e8801f70a3a57ca33
#
_entry.id   7c242cfbaf48800e8801f70a3a57ca33
#
_cell.length_a   1.000
_cell.length_b   1.000
_cell.length_c   1.000
_cell.angle_alpha   90.00
_cell.angle_beta   90.00
_cell.angle_gamma   90.00
#
_symmetry.space_group_name_H-M   'P 1'
#
loop_
_entity.id
_entity.type
_entity.pdbx_description
1 polymer ?
#
loop_
_entity_poly.entity_id
_entity_poly.type
_entity_poly.pdbx_seq_one_letter_code
_entity_poly.pdbx_strand_id
1 'polypeptide(L)'
;MKQTTNFNQSHPSTEELRASAKEFGELSANLPTDINSGFLSWEQEKKLIRQYREKELDAWGDLLEGNIRFVILVAKNYLDAGWEMSRLVVAGTNGLVQAMQHYDESKGFRFLSYALWWIRHYIILEINCKS
;
A
#
# COMPACT_ATOMS: atom_id res chain seq x y z
N MET A 1 -10.75 -26.51 -4.13
CA MET A 1 -10.45 -26.04 -3.92
C MET A 1 -10.33 -25.40 -3.45
N LYS A 2 -10.13 -24.89 -3.21
CA LYS A 2 -9.90 -24.23 -2.79
C LYS A 2 -9.79 -23.43 -2.56
N GLN A 3 -9.56 -23.01 -2.40
CA GLN A 3 -9.31 -22.24 -2.31
C GLN A 3 -9.10 -21.53 -2.32
N THR A 4 -9.27 -22.12 -2.53
CA THR A 4 -8.77 -21.14 -2.76
C THR A 4 -8.70 -20.13 -2.06
N THR A 5 -8.02 -19.84 -1.83
CA THR A 5 -7.81 -18.70 -1.15
C THR A 5 -8.79 -17.66 -1.35
N ASN A 6 -9.48 -17.41 -0.39
CA ASN A 6 -10.32 -16.29 -0.43
C ASN A 6 -9.47 -15.07 -0.12
N PHE A 7 -8.92 -14.49 -1.17
CA PHE A 7 -8.01 -13.38 -1.03
C PHE A 7 -8.60 -12.24 -0.21
N ASN A 8 -9.89 -11.98 -0.40
CA ASN A 8 -10.54 -10.88 0.30
C ASN A 8 -10.59 -11.07 1.81
N GLN A 9 -10.41 -12.29 2.28
CA GLN A 9 -10.41 -12.58 3.70
C GLN A 9 -9.02 -12.74 4.27
N SER A 10 -8.02 -12.66 3.42
CA SER A 10 -6.65 -12.80 3.87
C SER A 10 -6.14 -11.47 4.38
N HIS A 11 -5.55 -11.51 5.54
CA HIS A 11 -4.89 -10.36 6.12
C HIS A 11 -3.46 -10.76 6.43
N PRO A 12 -2.54 -9.82 6.39
CA PRO A 12 -1.15 -10.16 6.68
C PRO A 12 -1.00 -10.62 8.12
N SER A 13 -0.20 -11.66 8.30
CA SER A 13 0.16 -12.11 9.63
C SER A 13 1.12 -11.12 10.27
N THR A 14 1.34 -11.28 11.58
CA THR A 14 2.31 -10.44 12.28
C THR A 14 3.70 -10.55 11.65
N GLU A 15 4.09 -11.75 11.27
CA GLU A 15 5.40 -11.94 10.65
C GLU A 15 5.46 -11.26 9.29
N GLU A 16 4.39 -11.34 8.51
CA GLU A 16 4.34 -10.67 7.22
C GLU A 16 4.38 -9.16 7.40
N LEU A 17 3.74 -8.64 8.45
CA LEU A 17 3.79 -7.21 8.72
C LEU A 17 5.18 -6.77 9.14
N ARG A 18 5.90 -7.59 9.90
CA ARG A 18 7.27 -7.27 10.26
C ARG A 18 8.17 -7.23 9.04
N ALA A 19 8.00 -8.20 8.15
CA ALA A 19 8.77 -8.22 6.91
C ALA A 19 8.43 -7.00 6.05
N SER A 20 7.17 -6.63 6.00
CA SER A 20 6.74 -5.47 5.26
C SER A 20 7.30 -4.19 5.86
N ALA A 21 7.32 -4.09 7.19
CA ALA A 21 7.89 -2.92 7.86
C ALA A 21 9.39 -2.80 7.57
N LYS A 22 10.09 -3.92 7.54
CA LYS A 22 11.51 -3.92 7.22
C LYS A 22 11.73 -3.45 5.79
N GLU A 23 10.94 -3.97 4.87
CA GLU A 23 11.03 -3.58 3.47
C GLU A 23 10.69 -2.10 3.30
N PHE A 24 9.67 -1.62 4.00
CA PHE A 24 9.34 -0.20 3.96
C PHE A 24 10.51 0.64 4.45
N GLY A 25 11.18 0.21 5.52
CA GLY A 25 12.35 0.91 6.02
C GLY A 25 13.45 1.00 4.97
N GLU A 26 13.68 -0.10 4.24
CA GLU A 26 14.69 -0.11 3.20
C GLU A 26 14.31 0.80 2.04
N LEU A 27 13.03 0.76 1.64
CA LEU A 27 12.55 1.60 0.56
C LEU A 27 12.62 3.08 0.95
N SER A 28 12.19 3.40 2.18
CA SER A 28 12.14 4.79 2.61
C SER A 28 13.53 5.38 2.79
N ALA A 29 14.53 4.55 3.08
CA ALA A 29 15.90 5.04 3.19
C ALA A 29 16.42 5.60 1.88
N ASN A 30 15.85 5.17 0.76
CA ASN A 30 16.24 5.62 -0.56
C ASN A 30 15.33 6.69 -1.12
N LEU A 31 14.32 7.13 -0.34
CA LEU A 31 13.44 8.18 -0.79
C LEU A 31 14.11 9.54 -0.63
N PRO A 32 13.76 10.49 -1.50
CA PRO A 32 14.29 11.84 -1.32
C PRO A 32 13.87 12.37 0.04
N THR A 33 14.79 13.05 0.71
CA THR A 33 14.49 13.67 1.99
C THR A 33 13.81 15.02 1.80
N ASP A 34 13.61 15.44 0.57
CA ASP A 34 12.96 16.69 0.24
C ASP A 34 11.50 16.63 0.71
N ILE A 35 11.07 17.66 1.43
CA ILE A 35 9.70 17.75 1.90
C ILE A 35 8.71 17.83 0.74
N ASN A 36 9.19 18.17 -0.44
CA ASN A 36 8.35 18.23 -1.63
C ASN A 36 8.24 16.88 -2.34
N SER A 37 8.75 15.82 -1.72
CA SER A 37 8.73 14.49 -2.33
C SER A 37 7.32 13.97 -2.57
N GLY A 38 6.33 14.47 -1.83
CA GLY A 38 4.96 14.04 -1.96
C GLY A 38 4.60 12.85 -1.11
N PHE A 39 5.48 12.44 -0.21
CA PHE A 39 5.18 11.35 0.71
C PHE A 39 4.65 11.92 2.02
N LEU A 40 3.67 11.24 2.59
CA LEU A 40 3.07 11.69 3.84
C LEU A 40 3.96 11.30 5.02
N SER A 41 4.04 12.19 6.00
CA SER A 41 4.67 11.85 7.27
C SER A 41 3.73 10.96 8.07
N TRP A 42 4.27 10.32 9.11
CA TRP A 42 3.44 9.47 9.97
C TRP A 42 2.29 10.27 10.59
N GLU A 43 2.57 11.52 11.01
CA GLU A 43 1.51 12.34 11.61
C GLU A 43 0.42 12.67 10.61
N GLN A 44 0.81 12.97 9.38
CA GLN A 44 -0.18 13.23 8.33
C GLN A 44 -0.99 11.98 8.01
N GLU A 45 -0.35 10.81 7.99
CA GLU A 45 -1.06 9.54 7.80
C GLU A 45 -2.13 9.34 8.86
N LYS A 46 -1.76 9.53 10.11
CA LYS A 46 -2.69 9.30 11.21
C LYS A 46 -3.89 10.22 11.12
N LYS A 47 -3.63 11.48 10.82
CA LYS A 47 -4.71 12.46 10.70
C LYS A 47 -5.67 12.09 9.60
N LEU A 48 -5.15 11.78 8.43
CA LEU A 48 -5.99 11.45 7.29
C LEU A 48 -6.76 10.15 7.49
N ILE A 49 -6.15 9.17 8.15
CA ILE A 49 -6.83 7.91 8.42
C ILE A 49 -7.99 8.12 9.36
N ARG A 50 -7.81 8.94 10.39
CA ARG A 50 -8.91 9.25 11.31
C ARG A 50 -10.04 9.96 10.58
N GLN A 51 -9.70 10.93 9.74
CA GLN A 51 -10.71 11.66 8.97
C GLN A 51 -11.43 10.72 8.00
N TYR A 52 -10.69 9.81 7.38
CA TYR A 52 -11.30 8.84 6.49
C TYR A 52 -12.32 7.97 7.23
N ARG A 53 -11.96 7.56 8.45
CA ARG A 53 -12.85 6.71 9.24
C ARG A 53 -14.08 7.46 9.72
N GLU A 54 -13.98 8.77 9.83
CA GLU A 54 -15.11 9.63 10.16
C GLU A 54 -15.91 9.98 8.92
N LYS A 55 -15.58 9.35 7.79
CA LYS A 55 -16.30 9.49 6.53
C LYS A 55 -16.25 10.88 5.95
N GLU A 56 -15.14 11.56 6.16
CA GLU A 56 -14.91 12.83 5.49
C GLU A 56 -14.43 12.53 4.08
N LEU A 57 -15.20 12.94 3.09
CA LEU A 57 -14.94 12.59 1.70
C LEU A 57 -13.61 13.11 1.19
N ASP A 58 -13.25 14.32 1.60
CA ASP A 58 -11.98 14.89 1.15
C ASP A 58 -10.79 14.11 1.68
N ALA A 59 -10.92 13.55 2.87
CA ALA A 59 -9.83 12.81 3.47
C ALA A 59 -9.50 11.55 2.68
N TRP A 60 -10.52 10.90 2.09
CA TRP A 60 -10.29 9.71 1.29
C TRP A 60 -9.40 10.03 0.09
N GLY A 61 -9.73 11.11 -0.61
CA GLY A 61 -8.95 11.52 -1.76
C GLY A 61 -7.55 11.97 -1.38
N ASP A 62 -7.43 12.70 -0.27
CA ASP A 62 -6.13 13.18 0.19
C ASP A 62 -5.24 12.01 0.62
N LEU A 63 -5.82 11.03 1.28
CA LEU A 63 -5.04 9.85 1.70
C LEU A 63 -4.56 9.06 0.49
N LEU A 64 -5.44 8.88 -0.49
CA LEU A 64 -5.08 8.18 -1.71
C LEU A 64 -4.00 8.93 -2.48
N GLU A 65 -4.23 10.23 -2.71
CA GLU A 65 -3.29 11.04 -3.46
C GLU A 65 -1.93 11.12 -2.77
N GLY A 66 -1.95 11.26 -1.46
CA GLY A 66 -0.72 11.38 -0.69
C GLY A 66 0.13 10.12 -0.71
N ASN A 67 -0.49 8.98 -1.04
CA ASN A 67 0.23 7.71 -1.04
C ASN A 67 0.42 7.11 -2.43
N ILE A 68 -0.10 7.77 -3.47
CA ILE A 68 0.00 7.21 -4.82
C ILE A 68 1.45 7.12 -5.28
N ARG A 69 2.30 8.03 -4.85
CA ARG A 69 3.72 7.97 -5.20
C ARG A 69 4.39 6.74 -4.63
N PHE A 70 3.92 6.30 -3.46
CA PHE A 70 4.44 5.09 -2.88
C PHE A 70 4.03 3.88 -3.72
N VAL A 71 2.80 3.87 -4.22
CA VAL A 71 2.35 2.80 -5.12
C VAL A 71 3.24 2.76 -6.36
N ILE A 72 3.55 3.91 -6.94
CA ILE A 72 4.41 3.97 -8.11
C ILE A 72 5.80 3.42 -7.80
N LEU A 73 6.33 3.79 -6.64
CA LEU A 73 7.65 3.30 -6.22
C LEU A 73 7.67 1.78 -6.13
N VAL A 74 6.63 1.20 -5.54
CA VAL A 74 6.55 -0.25 -5.42
C VAL A 74 6.37 -0.90 -6.79
N ALA A 75 5.52 -0.31 -7.63
CA ALA A 75 5.24 -0.86 -8.95
C ALA A 75 6.48 -0.93 -9.82
N LYS A 76 7.40 0.01 -9.64
CA LYS A 76 8.64 0.01 -10.42
C LYS A 76 9.44 -1.26 -10.25
N ASN A 77 9.32 -1.92 -9.11
CA ASN A 77 10.05 -3.15 -8.85
C ASN A 77 9.56 -4.32 -9.69
N TYR A 78 8.41 -4.17 -10.34
CA TYR A 78 7.81 -5.24 -11.12
C TYR A 78 7.85 -5.00 -12.62
N LEU A 79 8.52 -3.93 -13.06
CA LEU A 79 8.60 -3.61 -14.48
C LEU A 79 9.33 -4.68 -15.28
N ASP A 80 10.28 -5.36 -14.66
CA ASP A 80 11.04 -6.41 -15.33
C ASP A 80 10.17 -7.58 -15.78
N ALA A 81 8.95 -7.65 -15.28
CA ALA A 81 8.03 -8.69 -15.71
C ALA A 81 7.36 -8.38 -17.04
N GLY A 82 7.70 -7.25 -17.66
CA GLY A 82 7.16 -6.90 -18.97
C GLY A 82 5.80 -6.24 -18.92
N TRP A 83 5.40 -5.74 -17.77
CA TRP A 83 4.09 -5.14 -17.61
C TRP A 83 4.12 -3.65 -17.79
N GLU A 84 3.02 -3.09 -18.30
CA GLU A 84 2.89 -1.65 -18.40
C GLU A 84 2.76 -1.06 -17.01
N MET A 85 3.45 0.05 -16.79
CA MET A 85 3.43 0.74 -15.51
C MET A 85 2.00 1.08 -15.08
N SER A 86 1.17 1.53 -16.03
CA SER A 86 -0.19 1.93 -15.71
C SER A 86 -0.99 0.79 -15.10
N ARG A 87 -0.81 -0.42 -15.62
CA ARG A 87 -1.53 -1.58 -15.09
C ARG A 87 -1.08 -1.94 -13.70
N LEU A 88 0.22 -1.86 -13.47
CA LEU A 88 0.78 -2.15 -12.15
C LEU A 88 0.33 -1.11 -11.12
N VAL A 89 0.26 0.15 -11.53
CA VAL A 89 -0.18 1.21 -10.62
C VAL A 89 -1.66 1.05 -10.29
N VAL A 90 -2.48 0.69 -11.26
CA VAL A 90 -3.91 0.45 -10.98
C VAL A 90 -4.07 -0.69 -9.98
N ALA A 91 -3.36 -1.80 -10.22
CA ALA A 91 -3.43 -2.93 -9.31
C ALA A 91 -2.97 -2.55 -7.91
N GLY A 92 -1.83 -1.85 -7.82
CA GLY A 92 -1.30 -1.42 -6.54
C GLY A 92 -2.22 -0.45 -5.82
N THR A 93 -2.88 0.42 -6.57
CA THR A 93 -3.83 1.37 -5.99
C THR A 93 -5.02 0.63 -5.39
N ASN A 94 -5.48 -0.43 -6.05
CA ASN A 94 -6.55 -1.25 -5.46
C ASN A 94 -6.09 -1.86 -4.14
N GLY A 95 -4.83 -2.26 -4.05
CA GLY A 95 -4.27 -2.74 -2.80
C GLY A 95 -4.24 -1.66 -1.74
N LEU A 96 -3.87 -0.45 -2.13
CA LEU A 96 -3.86 0.68 -1.21
C LEU A 96 -5.26 0.94 -0.65
N VAL A 97 -6.29 0.88 -1.50
CA VAL A 97 -7.67 1.06 -1.04
C VAL A 97 -8.05 0.00 -0.02
N GLN A 98 -7.66 -1.25 -0.27
CA GLN A 98 -7.92 -2.31 0.70
C GLN A 98 -7.21 -2.05 2.02
N ALA A 99 -5.99 -1.56 1.96
CA ALA A 99 -5.27 -1.21 3.18
C ALA A 99 -5.99 -0.13 3.96
N MET A 100 -6.53 0.87 3.26
CA MET A 100 -7.26 1.94 3.91
C MET A 100 -8.49 1.42 4.64
N GLN A 101 -9.14 0.41 4.10
CA GLN A 101 -10.35 -0.16 4.69
C GLN A 101 -10.06 -1.05 5.88
N HIS A 102 -8.89 -1.68 5.91
CA HIS A 102 -8.60 -2.71 6.91
C HIS A 102 -7.53 -2.34 7.93
N TYR A 103 -6.95 -1.17 7.79
CA TYR A 103 -5.87 -0.76 8.68
C TYR A 103 -6.33 -0.61 10.12
N ASP A 104 -5.53 -1.11 11.04
CA ASP A 104 -5.80 -1.05 12.46
C ASP A 104 -4.59 -0.42 13.16
N GLU A 105 -4.76 0.83 13.62
CA GLU A 105 -3.70 1.58 14.27
C GLU A 105 -3.20 0.90 15.54
N SER A 106 -4.07 0.14 16.20
CA SER A 106 -3.72 -0.47 17.48
C SER A 106 -2.63 -1.51 17.36
N LYS A 107 -2.35 -1.97 16.15
CA LYS A 107 -1.32 -2.99 15.94
C LYS A 107 0.09 -2.43 15.90
N GLY A 108 0.23 -1.11 15.92
CA GLY A 108 1.53 -0.47 16.08
C GLY A 108 2.37 -0.35 14.82
N PHE A 109 1.85 -0.71 13.66
CA PHE A 109 2.57 -0.55 12.41
C PHE A 109 2.15 0.72 11.70
N ARG A 110 3.09 1.33 10.98
CA ARG A 110 2.75 2.48 10.16
C ARG A 110 1.82 2.03 9.04
N PHE A 111 0.94 2.95 8.62
CA PHE A 111 0.01 2.64 7.54
C PHE A 111 0.75 2.21 6.28
N LEU A 112 1.81 2.91 5.88
CA LEU A 112 2.52 2.54 4.66
C LEU A 112 3.17 1.17 4.75
N SER A 113 3.64 0.76 5.93
CA SER A 113 4.17 -0.60 6.08
C SER A 113 3.09 -1.63 5.87
N TYR A 114 1.91 -1.37 6.41
CA TYR A 114 0.76 -2.25 6.23
C TYR A 114 0.30 -2.24 4.78
N ALA A 115 0.23 -1.04 4.21
CA ALA A 115 -0.23 -0.90 2.83
C ALA A 115 0.71 -1.56 1.83
N LEU A 116 2.01 -1.57 2.11
CA LEU A 116 2.98 -2.20 1.23
C LEU A 116 2.61 -3.67 0.96
N TRP A 117 2.20 -4.38 2.01
CA TRP A 117 1.79 -5.77 1.84
C TRP A 117 0.62 -5.88 0.87
N TRP A 118 -0.40 -5.02 1.04
CA TRP A 118 -1.57 -5.05 0.17
C TRP A 118 -1.23 -4.64 -1.26
N ILE A 119 -0.40 -3.62 -1.41
CA ILE A 119 -0.01 -3.12 -2.73
C ILE A 119 0.70 -4.23 -3.51
N ARG A 120 1.70 -4.85 -2.89
CA ARG A 120 2.45 -5.92 -3.54
C ARG A 120 1.55 -7.10 -3.87
N HIS A 121 0.67 -7.44 -2.96
CA HIS A 121 -0.22 -8.57 -3.15
C HIS A 121 -1.09 -8.39 -4.39
N TYR A 122 -1.65 -7.21 -4.54
CA TYR A 122 -2.51 -6.93 -5.69
C TYR A 122 -1.72 -6.86 -6.99
N ILE A 123 -0.50 -6.33 -6.95
CA ILE A 123 0.35 -6.30 -8.13
C ILE A 123 0.69 -7.73 -8.57
N ILE A 124 1.06 -8.57 -7.61
CA ILE A 124 1.39 -9.96 -7.93
C ILE A 124 0.18 -10.71 -8.46
N LEU A 125 -1.00 -10.44 -7.91
CA LEU A 125 -2.22 -11.04 -8.43
C LEU A 125 -2.46 -10.64 -9.89
N GLU A 126 -2.23 -9.37 -10.22
CA GLU A 126 -2.41 -8.89 -11.58
C GLU A 126 -1.45 -9.60 -12.52
N ILE A 127 -0.21 -9.73 -12.12
CA ILE A 127 0.80 -10.40 -12.94
C ILE A 127 0.43 -11.87 -13.16
N ASN A 128 0.00 -12.55 -12.12
CA ASN A 128 -0.32 -13.97 -12.20
C ASN A 128 -1.60 -14.27 -12.97
N CYS A 129 -2.54 -13.34 -12.95
CA CYS A 129 -3.81 -13.56 -13.63
C CYS A 129 -3.68 -13.60 -15.13
N LYS A 130 -2.61 -13.04 -15.66
CA LYS A 130 -2.45 -12.91 -17.09
C LYS A 130 -1.56 -13.97 -17.71
N SER A 131 -1.00 -14.80 -16.91
CA SER A 131 -0.08 -15.82 -17.41
C SER A 131 -0.78 -16.88 -18.28
#